data_5d46efb597f2a5a8ddd0fd479b5d9b49
#
_entry.id   5d46efb597f2a5a8ddd0fd479b5d9b49
#
_cell.length_a   1.000
_cell.length_b   1.000
_cell.length_c   1.000
_cell.angle_alpha   90.00
_cell.angle_beta   90.00
_cell.angle_gamma   90.00
#
_symmetry.space_group_name_H-M   'P 1'
#
loop_
_entity.id
_entity.type
_entity.pdbx_description
1 polymer ?
#
loop_
_entity_poly.entity_id
_entity_poly.type
_entity_poly.pdbx_seq_one_letter_code
_entity_poly.pdbx_strand_id
1 'polypeptide(L)'
;SADLVVVNDDDLTYAISRLDERSTDVALAYVGTIDAAITRAVIWASLWNAVRDGLLDPRRFVVAVLNAVPSETEPAIRDRLLLFVAEAISSFLPGQARADVHDQVLATTIRLSRETADSDAWRSYTRAFIAEFAARGGDEYEAMVRDFANSDNPDIAWRARRALAARGLADETAIEAWRSADGSGEAARMSVEALASIPSEEARARAWDSVFSDTLSNDYLTATLAGLQASSWEGETGIDSAVERMITYWETHTIGMALRYANGVLALGVDVDRDGSVERSVGALRRWLDEHADAPAQLRRIVVEHLDAFERDERVQRRWSSGQ
;
A
#
# COMPACT_ATOMS: atom_id res chain seq x y z
N SER A 1 36.88 12.67 -11.80
CA SER A 1 35.91 12.35 -10.75
C SER A 1 34.70 11.70 -11.40
N ALA A 2 34.17 10.63 -10.83
CA ALA A 2 32.93 10.01 -11.28
C ALA A 2 31.74 10.89 -10.87
N ASP A 3 30.68 10.91 -11.67
CA ASP A 3 29.46 11.63 -11.37
C ASP A 3 28.48 10.76 -10.56
N LEU A 4 28.53 9.45 -10.74
CA LEU A 4 27.80 8.45 -9.98
C LEU A 4 28.75 7.36 -9.52
N VAL A 5 28.71 7.03 -8.24
CA VAL A 5 29.42 5.89 -7.64
C VAL A 5 28.39 4.96 -7.02
N VAL A 6 28.33 3.73 -7.54
CA VAL A 6 27.43 2.68 -7.05
C VAL A 6 28.26 1.65 -6.30
N VAL A 7 28.03 1.54 -5.00
CA VAL A 7 28.63 0.50 -4.17
C VAL A 7 27.77 -0.76 -4.28
N ASN A 8 28.40 -1.94 -4.40
CA ASN A 8 27.71 -3.22 -4.54
C ASN A 8 26.88 -3.34 -5.84
N ASP A 9 27.42 -2.85 -6.94
CA ASP A 9 26.73 -2.76 -8.25
C ASP A 9 26.15 -4.10 -8.74
N ASP A 10 26.88 -5.21 -8.57
CA ASP A 10 26.42 -6.56 -8.94
C ASP A 10 25.61 -7.28 -7.83
N ASP A 11 25.25 -6.58 -6.77
CA ASP A 11 24.51 -7.11 -5.59
C ASP A 11 25.18 -8.36 -4.95
N LEU A 12 26.50 -8.38 -4.93
CA LEU A 12 27.29 -9.51 -4.43
C LEU A 12 27.38 -9.59 -2.89
N THR A 13 26.99 -8.52 -2.20
CA THR A 13 27.11 -8.41 -0.75
C THR A 13 25.75 -8.04 -0.14
N TYR A 14 25.37 -8.77 0.91
CA TYR A 14 24.17 -8.43 1.68
C TYR A 14 24.47 -7.19 2.56
N ALA A 15 24.25 -6.02 1.98
CA ALA A 15 24.51 -4.73 2.63
C ALA A 15 23.50 -3.66 2.18
N ILE A 16 23.23 -2.71 3.06
CA ILE A 16 22.47 -1.50 2.70
C ILE A 16 23.48 -0.51 2.09
N SER A 17 23.32 -0.23 0.80
CA SER A 17 24.11 0.78 0.09
C SER A 17 23.49 2.17 0.27
N ARG A 18 24.34 3.17 0.48
CA ARG A 18 23.94 4.59 0.48
C ARG A 18 24.75 5.34 -0.56
N LEU A 19 24.05 6.11 -1.37
CA LEU A 19 24.66 7.03 -2.31
C LEU A 19 25.04 8.32 -1.58
N ASP A 20 26.16 8.94 -1.97
CA ASP A 20 26.46 10.31 -1.56
C ASP A 20 25.49 11.30 -2.23
N GLU A 21 25.51 12.57 -1.83
CA GLU A 21 24.59 13.60 -2.30
C GLU A 21 24.67 13.78 -3.83
N ARG A 22 25.89 13.86 -4.39
CA ARG A 22 26.10 13.99 -5.83
C ARG A 22 25.59 12.76 -6.59
N SER A 23 25.94 11.57 -6.12
CA SER A 23 25.47 10.31 -6.72
C SER A 23 23.95 10.17 -6.63
N THR A 24 23.33 10.66 -5.55
CA THR A 24 21.87 10.69 -5.39
C THR A 24 21.22 11.58 -6.46
N ASP A 25 21.71 12.79 -6.67
CA ASP A 25 21.18 13.71 -7.68
C ASP A 25 21.32 13.16 -9.11
N VAL A 26 22.47 12.58 -9.42
CA VAL A 26 22.71 11.95 -10.72
C VAL A 26 21.84 10.71 -10.89
N ALA A 27 21.69 9.87 -9.86
CA ALA A 27 20.84 8.69 -9.91
C ALA A 27 19.37 9.06 -10.17
N LEU A 28 18.82 10.05 -9.44
CA LEU A 28 17.44 10.52 -9.64
C LEU A 28 17.19 11.00 -11.08
N ALA A 29 18.19 11.58 -11.73
CA ALA A 29 18.05 12.10 -13.07
C ALA A 29 18.26 11.04 -14.18
N TYR A 30 19.13 10.05 -13.96
CA TYR A 30 19.65 9.22 -15.05
C TYR A 30 19.56 7.71 -14.82
N VAL A 31 19.07 7.21 -13.69
CA VAL A 31 19.02 5.76 -13.43
C VAL A 31 18.28 4.98 -14.51
N GLY A 32 17.22 5.55 -15.10
CA GLY A 32 16.47 4.92 -16.20
C GLY A 32 17.25 4.77 -17.51
N THR A 33 18.45 5.40 -17.64
CA THR A 33 19.30 5.30 -18.82
C THR A 33 20.42 4.26 -18.69
N ILE A 34 20.52 3.60 -17.54
CA ILE A 34 21.53 2.56 -17.27
C ILE A 34 21.08 1.25 -17.90
N ASP A 35 21.89 0.64 -18.75
CA ASP A 35 21.53 -0.60 -19.46
C ASP A 35 21.38 -1.81 -18.53
N ALA A 36 22.28 -1.98 -17.54
CA ALA A 36 22.28 -3.12 -16.65
C ALA A 36 21.11 -3.06 -15.65
N ALA A 37 20.19 -4.00 -15.75
CA ALA A 37 18.99 -4.06 -14.88
C ALA A 37 19.35 -4.22 -13.41
N ILE A 38 20.37 -5.03 -13.08
CA ILE A 38 20.82 -5.25 -11.70
C ILE A 38 21.35 -3.93 -11.10
N THR A 39 22.13 -3.17 -11.84
CA THR A 39 22.61 -1.85 -11.42
C THR A 39 21.47 -0.88 -11.16
N ARG A 40 20.45 -0.84 -12.05
CA ARG A 40 19.23 -0.04 -11.82
C ARG A 40 18.53 -0.47 -10.54
N ALA A 41 18.35 -1.78 -10.31
CA ALA A 41 17.70 -2.30 -9.11
C ALA A 41 18.45 -1.90 -7.83
N VAL A 42 19.77 -1.99 -7.79
CA VAL A 42 20.61 -1.59 -6.66
C VAL A 42 20.50 -0.10 -6.38
N ILE A 43 20.53 0.74 -7.42
CA ILE A 43 20.37 2.19 -7.28
C ILE A 43 18.98 2.52 -6.73
N TRP A 44 17.91 1.95 -7.29
CA TRP A 44 16.54 2.17 -6.81
C TRP A 44 16.36 1.72 -5.36
N ALA A 45 16.93 0.58 -4.97
CA ALA A 45 16.91 0.13 -3.58
C ALA A 45 17.64 1.11 -2.65
N SER A 46 18.79 1.66 -3.08
CA SER A 46 19.54 2.66 -2.32
C SER A 46 18.77 3.96 -2.15
N LEU A 47 18.13 4.46 -3.23
CA LEU A 47 17.27 5.65 -3.18
C LEU A 47 16.04 5.42 -2.29
N TRP A 48 15.41 4.26 -2.38
CA TRP A 48 14.26 3.91 -1.53
C TRP A 48 14.65 3.85 -0.05
N ASN A 49 15.77 3.24 0.29
CA ASN A 49 16.29 3.24 1.65
C ASN A 49 16.57 4.67 2.15
N ALA A 50 17.07 5.55 1.28
CA ALA A 50 17.28 6.96 1.63
C ALA A 50 15.94 7.69 1.92
N VAL A 51 14.86 7.39 1.18
CA VAL A 51 13.51 7.88 1.49
C VAL A 51 13.06 7.41 2.88
N ARG A 52 13.12 6.11 3.13
CA ARG A 52 12.73 5.50 4.41
C ARG A 52 13.53 6.02 5.61
N ASP A 53 14.79 6.34 5.41
CA ASP A 53 15.67 6.93 6.43
C ASP A 53 15.46 8.46 6.58
N GLY A 54 14.57 9.07 5.78
CA GLY A 54 14.32 10.51 5.75
C GLY A 54 15.48 11.34 5.17
N LEU A 55 16.42 10.70 4.45
CA LEU A 55 17.57 11.36 3.83
C LEU A 55 17.26 11.92 2.44
N LEU A 56 16.24 11.37 1.77
CA LEU A 56 15.74 11.80 0.47
C LEU A 56 14.27 12.21 0.57
N ASP A 57 13.92 13.37 -0.01
CA ASP A 57 12.54 13.84 -0.09
C ASP A 57 11.69 12.84 -0.90
N PRO A 58 10.59 12.28 -0.31
CA PRO A 58 9.70 11.36 -1.01
C PRO A 58 9.18 11.90 -2.34
N ARG A 59 8.92 13.21 -2.44
CA ARG A 59 8.44 13.86 -3.68
C ARG A 59 9.46 13.75 -4.81
N ARG A 60 10.75 13.99 -4.50
CA ARG A 60 11.84 13.86 -5.49
C ARG A 60 11.96 12.42 -5.98
N PHE A 61 11.83 11.45 -5.08
CA PHE A 61 11.84 10.04 -5.43
C PHE A 61 10.67 9.68 -6.36
N VAL A 62 9.44 10.07 -6.01
CA VAL A 62 8.24 9.81 -6.84
C VAL A 62 8.41 10.42 -8.24
N VAL A 63 8.83 11.67 -8.34
CA VAL A 63 9.08 12.31 -9.65
C VAL A 63 10.11 11.53 -10.47
N ALA A 64 11.21 11.10 -9.86
CA ALA A 64 12.23 10.30 -10.56
C ALA A 64 11.67 8.96 -11.06
N VAL A 65 10.88 8.26 -10.22
CA VAL A 65 10.21 7.02 -10.63
C VAL A 65 9.26 7.25 -11.79
N LEU A 66 8.37 8.25 -11.72
CA LEU A 66 7.40 8.54 -12.78
C LEU A 66 8.08 8.90 -14.12
N ASN A 67 9.27 9.49 -14.08
CA ASN A 67 10.07 9.77 -15.27
C ASN A 67 10.76 8.51 -15.82
N ALA A 68 11.15 7.57 -14.98
CA ALA A 68 11.91 6.38 -15.37
C ALA A 68 11.04 5.20 -15.81
N VAL A 69 9.86 4.98 -15.17
CA VAL A 69 9.02 3.81 -15.44
C VAL A 69 8.58 3.63 -16.90
N PRO A 70 8.39 4.69 -17.74
CA PRO A 70 8.05 4.49 -19.16
C PRO A 70 9.15 3.78 -19.95
N SER A 71 10.41 3.92 -19.56
CA SER A 71 11.57 3.30 -20.22
C SER A 71 12.03 2.01 -19.51
N GLU A 72 11.45 1.65 -18.35
CA GLU A 72 11.86 0.44 -17.63
C GLU A 72 11.38 -0.83 -18.33
N THR A 73 12.34 -1.64 -18.77
CA THR A 73 12.11 -2.85 -19.54
C THR A 73 11.87 -4.09 -18.66
N GLU A 74 12.34 -4.05 -17.39
CA GLU A 74 12.18 -5.18 -16.46
C GLU A 74 10.86 -5.07 -15.69
N PRO A 75 9.89 -5.99 -15.91
CA PRO A 75 8.58 -5.92 -15.26
C PRO A 75 8.67 -5.91 -13.73
N ALA A 76 9.59 -6.70 -13.15
CA ALA A 76 9.75 -6.79 -11.70
C ALA A 76 10.26 -5.47 -11.08
N ILE A 77 11.16 -4.75 -11.76
CA ILE A 77 11.64 -3.43 -11.31
C ILE A 77 10.49 -2.43 -11.43
N ARG A 78 9.79 -2.38 -12.57
CA ARG A 78 8.67 -1.47 -12.80
C ARG A 78 7.58 -1.64 -11.73
N ASP A 79 7.13 -2.88 -11.48
CA ASP A 79 6.10 -3.16 -10.49
C ASP A 79 6.56 -2.75 -9.08
N ARG A 80 7.83 -3.03 -8.74
CA ARG A 80 8.38 -2.63 -7.45
C ARG A 80 8.44 -1.11 -7.28
N LEU A 81 8.81 -0.38 -8.33
CA LEU A 81 8.86 1.08 -8.29
C LEU A 81 7.47 1.69 -8.08
N LEU A 82 6.45 1.18 -8.75
CA LEU A 82 5.07 1.64 -8.56
C LEU A 82 4.55 1.33 -7.13
N LEU A 83 4.95 0.19 -6.53
CA LEU A 83 4.67 -0.10 -5.13
C LEU A 83 5.39 0.87 -4.18
N PHE A 84 6.65 1.22 -4.45
CA PHE A 84 7.37 2.22 -3.66
C PHE A 84 6.73 3.61 -3.77
N VAL A 85 6.19 3.97 -4.93
CA VAL A 85 5.42 5.21 -5.10
C VAL A 85 4.18 5.19 -4.20
N ALA A 86 3.38 4.13 -4.23
CA ALA A 86 2.20 3.99 -3.39
C ALA A 86 2.54 4.05 -1.89
N GLU A 87 3.62 3.36 -1.46
CA GLU A 87 4.11 3.42 -0.07
C GLU A 87 4.62 4.82 0.30
N ALA A 88 5.35 5.49 -0.60
CA ALA A 88 5.82 6.87 -0.36
C ALA A 88 4.66 7.84 -0.13
N ILE A 89 3.58 7.70 -0.91
CA ILE A 89 2.38 8.52 -0.79
C ILE A 89 1.67 8.21 0.53
N SER A 90 1.41 6.94 0.81
CA SER A 90 0.61 6.54 1.97
C SER A 90 1.33 6.75 3.31
N SER A 91 2.67 6.56 3.36
CA SER A 91 3.42 6.57 4.61
C SER A 91 4.22 7.85 4.86
N PHE A 92 4.72 8.52 3.80
CA PHE A 92 5.73 9.58 3.99
C PHE A 92 5.29 10.98 3.59
N LEU A 93 4.18 11.12 2.86
CA LEU A 93 3.68 12.41 2.42
C LEU A 93 2.48 12.86 3.26
N PRO A 94 2.55 14.02 3.92
CA PRO A 94 1.42 14.55 4.68
C PRO A 94 0.53 15.47 3.83
N GLY A 95 -0.76 15.55 4.20
CA GLY A 95 -1.67 16.60 3.80
C GLY A 95 -1.68 16.95 2.30
N GLN A 96 -1.53 18.24 1.99
CA GLN A 96 -1.59 18.74 0.62
C GLN A 96 -0.52 18.14 -0.30
N ALA A 97 0.70 17.91 0.19
CA ALA A 97 1.76 17.29 -0.60
C ALA A 97 1.38 15.88 -1.09
N ARG A 98 0.65 15.14 -0.28
CA ARG A 98 0.08 13.83 -0.65
C ARG A 98 -0.96 13.98 -1.76
N ALA A 99 -1.91 14.90 -1.61
CA ALA A 99 -2.97 15.12 -2.60
C ALA A 99 -2.38 15.49 -3.97
N ASP A 100 -1.40 16.40 -4.01
CA ASP A 100 -0.74 16.83 -5.25
C ASP A 100 -0.01 15.66 -5.94
N VAL A 101 0.64 14.78 -5.16
CA VAL A 101 1.36 13.62 -5.70
C VAL A 101 0.38 12.55 -6.17
N HIS A 102 -0.72 12.29 -5.45
CA HIS A 102 -1.80 11.42 -5.92
C HIS A 102 -2.32 11.85 -7.30
N ASP A 103 -2.64 13.13 -7.47
CA ASP A 103 -3.14 13.67 -8.73
C ASP A 103 -2.11 13.49 -9.86
N GLN A 104 -0.83 13.70 -9.58
CA GLN A 104 0.27 13.46 -10.53
C GLN A 104 0.39 11.99 -10.92
N VAL A 105 0.30 11.07 -9.96
CA VAL A 105 0.41 9.62 -10.21
C VAL A 105 -0.79 9.13 -10.99
N LEU A 106 -2.02 9.54 -10.63
CA LEU A 106 -3.24 9.25 -11.39
C LEU A 106 -3.10 9.66 -12.86
N ALA A 107 -2.75 10.93 -13.10
CA ALA A 107 -2.60 11.44 -14.46
C ALA A 107 -1.51 10.70 -15.26
N THR A 108 -0.38 10.38 -14.63
CA THR A 108 0.73 9.69 -15.28
C THR A 108 0.39 8.23 -15.59
N THR A 109 -0.12 7.49 -14.61
CA THR A 109 -0.38 6.05 -14.77
C THR A 109 -1.51 5.79 -15.75
N ILE A 110 -2.55 6.62 -15.77
CA ILE A 110 -3.63 6.47 -16.77
C ILE A 110 -3.16 6.83 -18.18
N ARG A 111 -2.34 7.86 -18.35
CA ARG A 111 -1.74 8.16 -19.64
C ARG A 111 -0.91 6.99 -20.14
N LEU A 112 -0.02 6.45 -19.30
CA LEU A 112 0.81 5.30 -19.63
C LEU A 112 -0.01 4.04 -19.95
N SER A 113 -1.08 3.79 -19.20
CA SER A 113 -2.01 2.69 -19.49
C SER A 113 -2.67 2.82 -20.87
N ARG A 114 -3.04 4.03 -21.29
CA ARG A 114 -3.64 4.28 -22.61
C ARG A 114 -2.63 4.18 -23.77
N GLU A 115 -1.40 4.58 -23.54
CA GLU A 115 -0.33 4.59 -24.55
C GLU A 115 0.28 3.20 -24.76
N THR A 116 0.03 2.26 -23.83
CA THR A 116 0.66 0.94 -23.85
C THR A 116 -0.37 -0.13 -24.25
N ALA A 117 -0.14 -0.86 -25.35
CA ALA A 117 -0.98 -1.97 -25.75
C ALA A 117 -0.89 -3.14 -24.75
N ASP A 118 -1.87 -4.06 -24.78
CA ASP A 118 -1.97 -5.21 -23.88
C ASP A 118 -0.61 -5.92 -23.66
N SER A 119 -0.02 -5.67 -22.51
CA SER A 119 1.32 -6.10 -22.14
C SER A 119 1.47 -6.10 -20.61
N ASP A 120 2.60 -6.60 -20.11
CA ASP A 120 2.93 -6.52 -18.68
C ASP A 120 3.00 -5.05 -18.21
N ALA A 121 3.49 -4.16 -19.05
CA ALA A 121 3.56 -2.74 -18.73
C ALA A 121 2.16 -2.13 -18.60
N TRP A 122 1.24 -2.44 -19.51
CA TRP A 122 -0.15 -2.02 -19.40
C TRP A 122 -0.78 -2.49 -18.08
N ARG A 123 -0.57 -3.75 -17.70
CA ARG A 123 -1.09 -4.28 -16.43
C ARG A 123 -0.52 -3.53 -15.22
N SER A 124 0.79 -3.27 -15.22
CA SER A 124 1.44 -2.53 -14.14
C SER A 124 0.85 -1.12 -13.97
N TYR A 125 0.72 -0.37 -15.06
CA TYR A 125 0.18 0.99 -15.02
C TYR A 125 -1.29 1.03 -14.66
N THR A 126 -2.08 0.10 -15.20
CA THR A 126 -3.52 0.01 -14.91
C THR A 126 -3.77 -0.36 -13.45
N ARG A 127 -3.00 -1.28 -12.87
CA ARG A 127 -3.07 -1.61 -11.44
C ARG A 127 -2.72 -0.42 -10.55
N ALA A 128 -1.65 0.29 -10.89
CA ALA A 128 -1.24 1.49 -10.14
C ALA A 128 -2.32 2.57 -10.22
N PHE A 129 -2.86 2.85 -11.41
CA PHE A 129 -3.96 3.79 -11.58
C PHE A 129 -5.21 3.42 -10.77
N ILE A 130 -5.63 2.15 -10.80
CA ILE A 130 -6.80 1.68 -10.04
C ILE A 130 -6.56 1.80 -8.54
N ALA A 131 -5.35 1.53 -8.05
CA ALA A 131 -5.00 1.66 -6.65
C ALA A 131 -5.04 3.12 -6.19
N GLU A 132 -4.48 4.04 -6.98
CA GLU A 132 -4.54 5.48 -6.70
C GLU A 132 -5.98 6.04 -6.76
N PHE A 133 -6.79 5.58 -7.73
CA PHE A 133 -8.21 5.92 -7.77
C PHE A 133 -8.96 5.44 -6.53
N ALA A 134 -8.68 4.24 -6.04
CA ALA A 134 -9.28 3.73 -4.81
C ALA A 134 -8.95 4.63 -3.59
N ALA A 135 -7.72 5.12 -3.51
CA ALA A 135 -7.25 5.97 -2.42
C ALA A 135 -7.76 7.41 -2.53
N ARG A 136 -7.69 8.02 -3.71
CA ARG A 136 -7.93 9.46 -3.90
C ARG A 136 -9.31 9.78 -4.49
N GLY A 137 -9.85 8.91 -5.37
CA GLY A 137 -11.05 9.19 -6.18
C GLY A 137 -10.72 10.03 -7.41
N GLY A 138 -11.73 10.77 -7.86
CA GLY A 138 -11.68 11.63 -9.05
C GLY A 138 -12.86 11.29 -9.99
N ASP A 139 -13.86 12.16 -10.06
CA ASP A 139 -15.09 11.91 -10.83
C ASP A 139 -14.81 11.71 -12.32
N GLU A 140 -13.76 12.36 -12.83
CA GLU A 140 -13.32 12.25 -14.22
C GLU A 140 -12.78 10.86 -14.59
N TYR A 141 -12.40 10.06 -13.61
CA TYR A 141 -11.85 8.71 -13.80
C TYR A 141 -12.88 7.59 -13.59
N GLU A 142 -14.05 7.89 -13.00
CA GLU A 142 -15.04 6.88 -12.64
C GLU A 142 -15.47 6.02 -13.85
N ALA A 143 -15.83 6.66 -14.96
CA ALA A 143 -16.27 5.94 -16.17
C ALA A 143 -15.23 4.93 -16.64
N MET A 144 -13.94 5.29 -16.59
CA MET A 144 -12.86 4.41 -16.98
C MET A 144 -12.64 3.25 -16.01
N VAL A 145 -12.76 3.49 -14.69
CA VAL A 145 -12.67 2.41 -13.70
C VAL A 145 -13.86 1.45 -13.86
N ARG A 146 -15.05 1.96 -14.24
CA ARG A 146 -16.20 1.11 -14.60
C ARG A 146 -15.93 0.27 -15.86
N ASP A 147 -15.22 0.81 -16.85
CA ASP A 147 -14.79 0.04 -18.02
C ASP A 147 -13.80 -1.06 -17.62
N PHE A 148 -12.83 -0.76 -16.76
CA PHE A 148 -11.91 -1.76 -16.21
C PHE A 148 -12.63 -2.84 -15.39
N ALA A 149 -13.71 -2.51 -14.68
CA ALA A 149 -14.52 -3.48 -13.95
C ALA A 149 -15.19 -4.53 -14.86
N ASN A 150 -15.28 -4.25 -16.15
CA ASN A 150 -15.81 -5.14 -17.21
C ASN A 150 -14.67 -5.73 -18.09
N SER A 151 -13.42 -5.59 -17.70
CA SER A 151 -12.27 -6.12 -18.43
C SER A 151 -12.31 -7.67 -18.51
N ASP A 152 -11.89 -8.21 -19.65
CA ASP A 152 -11.66 -9.67 -19.80
C ASP A 152 -10.50 -10.19 -18.95
N ASN A 153 -9.65 -9.29 -18.43
CA ASN A 153 -8.60 -9.65 -17.49
C ASN A 153 -9.17 -9.69 -16.06
N PRO A 154 -9.32 -10.88 -15.43
CA PRO A 154 -10.00 -11.00 -14.13
C PRO A 154 -9.31 -10.22 -13.00
N ASP A 155 -7.96 -10.12 -13.00
CA ASP A 155 -7.22 -9.36 -12.00
C ASP A 155 -7.53 -7.85 -12.10
N ILE A 156 -7.53 -7.30 -13.30
CA ILE A 156 -7.89 -5.89 -13.54
C ILE A 156 -9.36 -5.64 -13.18
N ALA A 157 -10.26 -6.53 -13.62
CA ALA A 157 -11.68 -6.40 -13.35
C ALA A 157 -11.98 -6.36 -11.85
N TRP A 158 -11.44 -7.28 -11.08
CA TRP A 158 -11.69 -7.33 -9.64
C TRP A 158 -11.03 -6.19 -8.85
N ARG A 159 -9.85 -5.74 -9.28
CA ARG A 159 -9.23 -4.54 -8.68
C ARG A 159 -10.10 -3.30 -8.90
N ALA A 160 -10.63 -3.12 -10.11
CA ALA A 160 -11.54 -2.02 -10.44
C ALA A 160 -12.86 -2.12 -9.66
N ARG A 161 -13.46 -3.30 -9.55
CA ARG A 161 -14.68 -3.56 -8.76
C ARG A 161 -14.48 -3.20 -7.30
N ARG A 162 -13.37 -3.64 -6.70
CA ARG A 162 -13.00 -3.25 -5.33
C ARG A 162 -12.79 -1.74 -5.20
N ALA A 163 -12.09 -1.11 -6.14
CA ALA A 163 -11.88 0.33 -6.11
C ALA A 163 -13.21 1.12 -6.16
N LEU A 164 -14.14 0.69 -6.99
CA LEU A 164 -15.51 1.26 -7.03
C LEU A 164 -16.23 1.06 -5.69
N ALA A 165 -16.14 -0.13 -5.09
CA ALA A 165 -16.72 -0.41 -3.79
C ALA A 165 -16.10 0.48 -2.70
N ALA A 166 -14.77 0.58 -2.63
CA ALA A 166 -14.04 1.40 -1.67
C ALA A 166 -14.39 2.90 -1.75
N ARG A 167 -14.81 3.36 -2.92
CA ARG A 167 -15.27 4.74 -3.15
C ARG A 167 -16.80 4.92 -2.98
N GLY A 168 -17.53 3.88 -2.58
CA GLY A 168 -18.98 3.92 -2.45
C GLY A 168 -19.72 4.00 -3.80
N LEU A 169 -19.03 3.71 -4.91
CA LEU A 169 -19.57 3.75 -6.28
C LEU A 169 -20.15 2.39 -6.73
N ALA A 170 -20.00 1.35 -5.92
CA ALA A 170 -20.63 0.04 -6.07
C ALA A 170 -21.14 -0.44 -4.71
N ASP A 171 -22.36 -0.96 -4.69
CA ASP A 171 -23.01 -1.53 -3.53
C ASP A 171 -22.89 -3.07 -3.48
N GLU A 172 -23.45 -3.68 -2.42
CA GLU A 172 -23.47 -5.12 -2.21
C GLU A 172 -24.16 -5.86 -3.39
N THR A 173 -25.20 -5.27 -3.96
CA THR A 173 -25.96 -5.85 -5.09
C THR A 173 -25.07 -5.96 -6.32
N ALA A 174 -24.30 -4.91 -6.62
CA ALA A 174 -23.37 -4.92 -7.76
C ALA A 174 -22.26 -5.95 -7.55
N ILE A 175 -21.68 -6.03 -6.35
CA ILE A 175 -20.61 -6.99 -6.02
C ILE A 175 -21.11 -8.42 -6.15
N GLU A 176 -22.32 -8.73 -5.64
CA GLU A 176 -22.92 -10.05 -5.74
C GLU A 176 -23.24 -10.43 -7.20
N ALA A 177 -23.69 -9.48 -8.01
CA ALA A 177 -23.90 -9.70 -9.45
C ALA A 177 -22.57 -10.07 -10.16
N TRP A 178 -21.48 -9.38 -9.87
CA TRP A 178 -20.16 -9.72 -10.41
C TRP A 178 -19.65 -11.09 -9.94
N ARG A 179 -19.84 -11.41 -8.66
CA ARG A 179 -19.47 -12.70 -8.09
C ARG A 179 -20.24 -13.85 -8.77
N SER A 180 -21.54 -13.67 -8.93
CA SER A 180 -22.41 -14.68 -9.55
C SER A 180 -22.09 -14.89 -11.04
N ALA A 181 -21.65 -13.85 -11.74
CA ALA A 181 -21.27 -13.93 -13.14
C ALA A 181 -19.90 -14.65 -13.35
N ASP A 182 -18.96 -14.50 -12.43
CA ASP A 182 -17.63 -15.10 -12.50
C ASP A 182 -17.63 -16.56 -12.00
N GLY A 183 -18.28 -16.86 -10.90
CA GLY A 183 -18.42 -18.21 -10.33
C GLY A 183 -17.13 -18.89 -9.88
N SER A 184 -15.95 -18.27 -10.03
CA SER A 184 -14.66 -18.83 -9.62
C SER A 184 -14.43 -18.70 -8.12
N GLY A 185 -13.56 -19.57 -7.55
CA GLY A 185 -13.13 -19.46 -6.15
C GLY A 185 -12.37 -18.16 -5.88
N GLU A 186 -11.65 -17.65 -6.86
CA GLU A 186 -10.97 -16.34 -6.77
C GLU A 186 -11.98 -15.20 -6.72
N ALA A 187 -13.04 -15.23 -7.53
CA ALA A 187 -14.13 -14.25 -7.46
C ALA A 187 -14.80 -14.25 -6.09
N ALA A 188 -14.99 -15.42 -5.48
CA ALA A 188 -15.54 -15.52 -4.14
C ALA A 188 -14.64 -14.81 -3.09
N ARG A 189 -13.31 -14.98 -3.18
CA ARG A 189 -12.35 -14.29 -2.31
C ARG A 189 -12.33 -12.78 -2.55
N MET A 190 -12.27 -12.35 -3.81
CA MET A 190 -12.21 -10.93 -4.19
C MET A 190 -13.52 -10.19 -3.85
N SER A 191 -14.67 -10.88 -3.91
CA SER A 191 -15.94 -10.29 -3.47
C SER A 191 -15.98 -10.01 -1.98
N VAL A 192 -15.38 -10.86 -1.13
CA VAL A 192 -15.24 -10.60 0.32
C VAL A 192 -14.43 -9.32 0.55
N GLU A 193 -13.29 -9.17 -0.14
CA GLU A 193 -12.46 -7.96 -0.06
C GLU A 193 -13.25 -6.71 -0.51
N ALA A 194 -14.00 -6.80 -1.62
CA ALA A 194 -14.82 -5.70 -2.12
C ALA A 194 -15.96 -5.32 -1.15
N LEU A 195 -16.67 -6.30 -0.59
CA LEU A 195 -17.73 -6.06 0.40
C LEU A 195 -17.19 -5.37 1.66
N ALA A 196 -16.03 -5.80 2.15
CA ALA A 196 -15.39 -5.21 3.32
C ALA A 196 -14.83 -3.80 3.06
N SER A 197 -14.66 -3.40 1.78
CA SER A 197 -14.17 -2.07 1.41
C SER A 197 -15.27 -1.01 1.28
N ILE A 198 -16.55 -1.39 1.32
CA ILE A 198 -17.66 -0.43 1.22
C ILE A 198 -17.59 0.57 2.39
N PRO A 199 -17.58 1.91 2.12
CA PRO A 199 -17.39 2.92 3.15
C PRO A 199 -18.70 3.27 3.88
N SER A 200 -19.32 2.27 4.54
CA SER A 200 -20.48 2.47 5.39
C SER A 200 -20.29 1.80 6.76
N GLU A 201 -20.94 2.34 7.79
CA GLU A 201 -20.88 1.81 9.15
C GLU A 201 -21.35 0.35 9.19
N GLU A 202 -22.45 0.04 8.49
CA GLU A 202 -23.03 -1.31 8.48
C GLU A 202 -22.12 -2.33 7.77
N ALA A 203 -21.51 -1.96 6.64
CA ALA A 203 -20.60 -2.84 5.92
C ALA A 203 -19.32 -3.09 6.75
N ARG A 204 -18.80 -2.04 7.38
CA ARG A 204 -17.64 -2.14 8.26
C ARG A 204 -17.93 -3.01 9.50
N ALA A 205 -19.07 -2.82 10.15
CA ALA A 205 -19.47 -3.64 11.29
C ALA A 205 -19.60 -5.12 10.92
N ARG A 206 -20.29 -5.43 9.80
CA ARG A 206 -20.39 -6.81 9.29
C ARG A 206 -19.03 -7.43 8.97
N ALA A 207 -18.16 -6.69 8.29
CA ALA A 207 -16.82 -7.15 7.97
C ALA A 207 -16.01 -7.41 9.26
N TRP A 208 -16.10 -6.51 10.22
CA TRP A 208 -15.43 -6.64 11.51
C TRP A 208 -15.95 -7.83 12.33
N ASP A 209 -17.26 -8.01 12.41
CA ASP A 209 -17.87 -9.16 13.12
C ASP A 209 -17.45 -10.48 12.47
N SER A 210 -17.30 -10.52 11.15
CA SER A 210 -16.88 -11.72 10.43
C SER A 210 -15.45 -12.15 10.77
N VAL A 211 -14.57 -11.23 11.14
CA VAL A 211 -13.17 -11.52 11.54
C VAL A 211 -13.11 -12.47 12.75
N PHE A 212 -14.12 -12.42 13.61
CA PHE A 212 -14.21 -13.25 14.83
C PHE A 212 -15.05 -14.51 14.63
N SER A 213 -15.47 -14.83 13.41
CA SER A 213 -16.24 -16.04 13.11
C SER A 213 -15.34 -17.26 13.07
N ASP A 214 -15.71 -18.31 13.79
CA ASP A 214 -15.02 -19.62 13.81
C ASP A 214 -14.99 -20.33 12.44
N THR A 215 -15.80 -19.87 11.49
CA THR A 215 -15.90 -20.46 10.15
C THR A 215 -15.04 -19.77 9.09
N LEU A 216 -14.37 -18.66 9.44
CA LEU A 216 -13.58 -17.89 8.50
C LEU A 216 -12.29 -18.63 8.12
N SER A 217 -12.02 -18.76 6.82
CA SER A 217 -10.75 -19.30 6.34
C SER A 217 -9.61 -18.25 6.40
N ASN A 218 -8.37 -18.73 6.37
CA ASN A 218 -7.20 -17.84 6.29
C ASN A 218 -7.29 -16.81 5.15
N ASP A 219 -7.77 -17.24 3.98
CA ASP A 219 -7.84 -16.40 2.79
C ASP A 219 -8.95 -15.36 2.91
N TYR A 220 -10.09 -15.73 3.48
CA TYR A 220 -11.19 -14.80 3.73
C TYR A 220 -10.86 -13.81 4.85
N LEU A 221 -10.14 -14.22 5.89
CA LEU A 221 -9.62 -13.29 6.90
C LEU A 221 -8.70 -12.23 6.25
N THR A 222 -7.77 -12.69 5.42
CA THR A 222 -6.88 -11.77 4.70
C THR A 222 -7.65 -10.82 3.78
N ALA A 223 -8.62 -11.33 3.02
CA ALA A 223 -9.45 -10.53 2.13
C ALA A 223 -10.31 -9.50 2.91
N THR A 224 -10.91 -9.91 4.04
CA THR A 224 -11.70 -9.01 4.89
C THR A 224 -10.85 -7.86 5.43
N LEU A 225 -9.67 -8.17 5.99
CA LEU A 225 -8.76 -7.15 6.54
C LEU A 225 -8.22 -6.22 5.45
N ALA A 226 -7.89 -6.75 4.26
CA ALA A 226 -7.48 -5.94 3.11
C ALA A 226 -8.61 -5.01 2.63
N GLY A 227 -9.86 -5.48 2.62
CA GLY A 227 -11.03 -4.65 2.30
C GLY A 227 -11.25 -3.53 3.32
N LEU A 228 -11.19 -3.85 4.60
CA LEU A 228 -11.29 -2.86 5.68
C LEU A 228 -10.21 -1.77 5.58
N GLN A 229 -8.99 -2.14 5.18
CA GLN A 229 -7.88 -1.21 4.97
C GLN A 229 -8.08 -0.33 3.73
N ALA A 230 -8.68 -0.88 2.66
CA ALA A 230 -8.90 -0.17 1.41
C ALA A 230 -10.13 0.77 1.45
N SER A 231 -10.96 0.67 2.47
CA SER A 231 -12.17 1.48 2.62
C SER A 231 -11.82 2.96 2.84
N SER A 232 -12.51 3.85 2.13
CA SER A 232 -12.46 5.30 2.37
C SER A 232 -13.31 5.75 3.58
N TRP A 233 -13.58 4.86 4.51
CA TRP A 233 -14.34 5.12 5.72
C TRP A 233 -13.63 6.14 6.62
N GLU A 234 -14.30 7.25 6.92
CA GLU A 234 -13.78 8.34 7.76
C GLU A 234 -14.12 8.21 9.25
N GLY A 235 -14.84 7.16 9.65
CA GLY A 235 -15.18 6.87 11.03
C GLY A 235 -13.98 6.43 11.88
N GLU A 236 -14.22 6.11 13.17
CA GLU A 236 -13.18 5.57 14.04
C GLU A 236 -12.64 4.23 13.52
N THR A 237 -11.34 4.09 13.45
CA THR A 237 -10.69 2.87 12.94
C THR A 237 -10.79 1.70 13.93
N GLY A 238 -11.08 1.98 15.21
CA GLY A 238 -11.20 0.97 16.26
C GLY A 238 -9.89 0.27 16.60
N ILE A 239 -8.72 0.91 16.34
CA ILE A 239 -7.42 0.29 16.59
C ILE A 239 -7.25 -0.14 18.04
N ASP A 240 -7.66 0.66 19.01
CA ASP A 240 -7.56 0.32 20.43
C ASP A 240 -8.32 -1.00 20.72
N SER A 241 -9.58 -1.11 20.24
CA SER A 241 -10.38 -2.34 20.39
C SER A 241 -9.77 -3.54 19.66
N ALA A 242 -9.17 -3.33 18.48
CA ALA A 242 -8.52 -4.37 17.70
C ALA A 242 -7.26 -4.89 18.38
N VAL A 243 -6.45 -3.98 18.92
CA VAL A 243 -5.20 -4.28 19.63
C VAL A 243 -5.49 -5.01 20.95
N GLU A 244 -6.54 -4.61 21.69
CA GLU A 244 -6.98 -5.30 22.91
C GLU A 244 -7.35 -6.76 22.67
N ARG A 245 -7.91 -7.08 21.50
CA ARG A 245 -8.32 -8.46 21.16
C ARG A 245 -7.19 -9.34 20.63
N MET A 246 -6.00 -8.81 20.37
CA MET A 246 -4.91 -9.59 19.76
C MET A 246 -4.49 -10.81 20.59
N ILE A 247 -4.44 -10.70 21.92
CA ILE A 247 -4.07 -11.82 22.78
C ILE A 247 -5.13 -12.90 22.74
N THR A 248 -6.40 -12.55 22.94
CA THR A 248 -7.50 -13.51 22.89
C THR A 248 -7.57 -14.21 21.54
N TYR A 249 -7.38 -13.45 20.44
CA TYR A 249 -7.34 -14.03 19.08
C TYR A 249 -6.17 -15.00 18.91
N TRP A 250 -5.00 -14.65 19.46
CA TRP A 250 -3.80 -15.50 19.44
C TRP A 250 -3.99 -16.81 20.19
N GLU A 251 -4.70 -16.79 21.32
CA GLU A 251 -4.95 -17.96 22.16
C GLU A 251 -6.05 -18.89 21.63
N THR A 252 -7.01 -18.34 20.89
CA THR A 252 -8.21 -19.06 20.45
C THR A 252 -8.17 -19.54 19.00
N HIS A 253 -7.26 -19.02 18.17
CA HIS A 253 -7.18 -19.35 16.74
C HIS A 253 -5.87 -20.03 16.39
N THR A 254 -5.80 -20.60 15.18
CA THR A 254 -4.54 -21.15 14.66
C THR A 254 -3.48 -20.07 14.52
N ILE A 255 -2.21 -20.44 14.65
CA ILE A 255 -1.09 -19.49 14.51
C ILE A 255 -1.12 -18.75 13.15
N GLY A 256 -1.55 -19.43 12.08
CA GLY A 256 -1.69 -18.82 10.76
C GLY A 256 -2.74 -17.71 10.71
N MET A 257 -3.87 -17.88 11.40
CA MET A 257 -4.91 -16.85 11.53
C MET A 257 -4.45 -15.74 12.48
N ALA A 258 -3.85 -16.08 13.61
CA ALA A 258 -3.38 -15.12 14.58
C ALA A 258 -2.34 -14.14 14.00
N LEU A 259 -1.40 -14.66 13.18
CA LEU A 259 -0.43 -13.83 12.46
C LEU A 259 -1.11 -12.89 11.45
N ARG A 260 -2.09 -13.37 10.69
CA ARG A 260 -2.83 -12.54 9.73
C ARG A 260 -3.66 -11.47 10.43
N TYR A 261 -4.33 -11.85 11.50
CA TYR A 261 -5.09 -10.90 12.32
C TYR A 261 -4.19 -9.79 12.85
N ALA A 262 -3.11 -10.13 13.56
CA ALA A 262 -2.22 -9.15 14.16
C ALA A 262 -1.65 -8.18 13.11
N ASN A 263 -1.10 -8.69 11.99
CA ASN A 263 -0.59 -7.82 10.92
C ASN A 263 -1.67 -6.99 10.25
N GLY A 264 -2.85 -7.57 10.00
CA GLY A 264 -3.94 -6.86 9.32
C GLY A 264 -4.57 -5.76 10.18
N VAL A 265 -4.81 -6.01 11.47
CA VAL A 265 -5.41 -4.98 12.35
C VAL A 265 -4.44 -3.85 12.66
N LEU A 266 -3.14 -4.15 12.78
CA LEU A 266 -2.13 -3.10 12.97
C LEU A 266 -2.00 -2.20 11.73
N ALA A 267 -2.17 -2.77 10.52
CA ALA A 267 -2.22 -1.99 9.29
C ALA A 267 -3.44 -1.07 9.18
N LEU A 268 -4.57 -1.38 9.86
CA LEU A 268 -5.76 -0.52 9.90
C LEU A 268 -5.59 0.73 10.77
N GLY A 269 -4.60 0.76 11.63
CA GLY A 269 -4.45 1.79 12.66
C GLY A 269 -3.98 3.14 12.19
N VAL A 270 -3.50 3.25 10.95
CA VAL A 270 -2.91 4.48 10.42
C VAL A 270 -3.77 5.04 9.30
N ASP A 271 -4.57 6.02 9.63
CA ASP A 271 -5.13 6.95 8.66
C ASP A 271 -4.26 8.22 8.64
N VAL A 272 -3.32 8.27 7.73
CA VAL A 272 -2.34 9.36 7.60
C VAL A 272 -2.96 10.69 7.16
N ASP A 273 -4.20 10.68 6.67
CA ASP A 273 -4.95 11.91 6.33
C ASP A 273 -5.62 12.53 7.57
N ARG A 274 -5.69 11.78 8.67
CA ARG A 274 -6.27 12.24 9.91
C ARG A 274 -5.17 12.73 10.85
N ASP A 275 -5.17 14.03 11.16
CA ASP A 275 -4.24 14.65 12.12
C ASP A 275 -4.15 13.85 13.44
N GLY A 276 -2.92 13.49 13.81
CA GLY A 276 -2.63 12.76 15.05
C GLY A 276 -2.98 11.26 15.01
N SER A 277 -3.29 10.66 13.87
CA SER A 277 -3.60 9.22 13.82
C SER A 277 -2.35 8.36 14.05
N VAL A 278 -1.22 8.77 13.49
CA VAL A 278 0.07 8.07 13.71
C VAL A 278 0.46 8.13 15.19
N GLU A 279 0.37 9.29 15.82
CA GLU A 279 0.68 9.46 17.25
C GLU A 279 -0.24 8.64 18.15
N ARG A 280 -1.54 8.53 17.81
CA ARG A 280 -2.48 7.66 18.52
C ARG A 280 -2.11 6.19 18.39
N SER A 281 -1.78 5.74 17.17
CA SER A 281 -1.36 4.36 16.92
C SER A 281 -0.06 4.03 17.64
N VAL A 282 0.95 4.90 17.57
CA VAL A 282 2.20 4.77 18.32
C VAL A 282 1.93 4.68 19.82
N GLY A 283 1.07 5.55 20.35
CA GLY A 283 0.68 5.56 21.76
C GLY A 283 -0.04 4.27 22.19
N ALA A 284 -0.96 3.76 21.34
CA ALA A 284 -1.68 2.51 21.61
C ALA A 284 -0.74 1.31 21.63
N LEU A 285 0.18 1.20 20.66
CA LEU A 285 1.12 0.07 20.60
C LEU A 285 2.13 0.09 21.75
N ARG A 286 2.61 1.27 22.16
CA ARG A 286 3.50 1.39 23.32
C ARG A 286 2.80 0.93 24.60
N ARG A 287 1.57 1.42 24.86
CA ARG A 287 0.77 0.98 26.01
C ARG A 287 0.57 -0.53 25.99
N TRP A 288 0.18 -1.07 24.84
CA TRP A 288 -0.01 -2.51 24.71
C TRP A 288 1.24 -3.33 25.07
N LEU A 289 2.42 -2.89 24.60
CA LEU A 289 3.71 -3.55 24.92
C LEU A 289 4.06 -3.48 26.41
N ASP A 290 3.72 -2.38 27.08
CA ASP A 290 3.95 -2.18 28.52
C ASP A 290 3.00 -3.03 29.37
N GLU A 291 1.72 -3.09 28.98
CA GLU A 291 0.67 -3.83 29.71
C GLU A 291 0.75 -5.35 29.49
N HIS A 292 1.36 -5.80 28.39
CA HIS A 292 1.40 -7.20 28.00
C HIS A 292 2.84 -7.72 27.87
N ALA A 293 3.64 -7.52 28.92
CA ALA A 293 5.03 -8.00 28.99
C ALA A 293 5.12 -9.53 28.80
N ASP A 294 4.11 -10.26 29.25
CA ASP A 294 4.03 -11.73 29.20
C ASP A 294 3.38 -12.28 27.92
N ALA A 295 2.98 -11.43 26.98
CA ALA A 295 2.40 -11.87 25.70
C ALA A 295 3.40 -12.71 24.89
N PRO A 296 2.91 -13.62 24.01
CA PRO A 296 3.76 -14.46 23.18
C PRO A 296 4.86 -13.65 22.45
N ALA A 297 6.10 -14.10 22.52
CA ALA A 297 7.23 -13.37 21.97
C ALA A 297 7.07 -13.02 20.48
N GLN A 298 6.47 -13.91 19.70
CA GLN A 298 6.21 -13.67 18.28
C GLN A 298 5.17 -12.56 18.07
N LEU A 299 4.11 -12.51 18.88
CA LEU A 299 3.11 -11.44 18.83
C LEU A 299 3.73 -10.11 19.22
N ARG A 300 4.50 -10.07 20.32
CA ARG A 300 5.23 -8.85 20.72
C ARG A 300 6.17 -8.34 19.63
N ARG A 301 6.86 -9.26 18.94
CA ARG A 301 7.74 -8.90 17.83
C ARG A 301 6.96 -8.21 16.70
N ILE A 302 5.79 -8.71 16.31
CA ILE A 302 4.94 -8.07 15.29
C ILE A 302 4.58 -6.64 15.71
N VAL A 303 4.16 -6.45 16.96
CA VAL A 303 3.81 -5.12 17.48
C VAL A 303 5.02 -4.17 17.47
N VAL A 304 6.21 -4.65 17.84
CA VAL A 304 7.46 -3.86 17.79
C VAL A 304 7.81 -3.47 16.35
N GLU A 305 7.68 -4.40 15.40
CA GLU A 305 7.97 -4.13 13.97
C GLU A 305 7.02 -3.05 13.40
N HIS A 306 5.73 -3.10 13.74
CA HIS A 306 4.76 -2.07 13.34
C HIS A 306 5.02 -0.73 14.05
N LEU A 307 5.35 -0.75 15.34
CA LEU A 307 5.70 0.46 16.08
C LEU A 307 6.92 1.17 15.46
N ASP A 308 7.98 0.43 15.13
CA ASP A 308 9.18 0.98 14.45
C ASP A 308 8.80 1.58 13.08
N ALA A 309 7.91 0.91 12.33
CA ALA A 309 7.43 1.44 11.06
C ALA A 309 6.70 2.77 11.24
N PHE A 310 5.74 2.86 12.16
CA PHE A 310 4.97 4.09 12.41
C PHE A 310 5.86 5.25 12.91
N GLU A 311 6.79 4.96 13.83
CA GLU A 311 7.74 5.96 14.30
C GLU A 311 8.67 6.47 13.19
N ARG A 312 9.03 5.61 12.25
CA ARG A 312 9.79 5.99 11.06
C ARG A 312 8.97 6.89 10.14
N ASP A 313 7.74 6.49 9.84
CA ASP A 313 6.83 7.25 8.97
C ASP A 313 6.62 8.66 9.52
N GLU A 314 6.37 8.78 10.82
CA GLU A 314 6.23 10.07 11.52
C GLU A 314 7.51 10.92 11.41
N ARG A 315 8.70 10.33 11.62
CA ARG A 315 9.97 11.05 11.49
C ARG A 315 10.17 11.59 10.06
N VAL A 316 9.85 10.79 9.05
CA VAL A 316 9.98 11.20 7.63
C VAL A 316 8.98 12.31 7.31
N GLN A 317 7.71 12.13 7.70
CA GLN A 317 6.68 13.16 7.50
C GLN A 317 7.06 14.49 8.15
N ARG A 318 7.48 14.50 9.41
CA ARG A 318 7.91 15.73 10.12
C ARG A 318 9.07 16.43 9.41
N ARG A 319 10.04 15.67 8.92
CA ARG A 319 11.20 16.23 8.22
C ARG A 319 10.81 16.96 6.95
N TRP A 320 9.86 16.45 6.19
CA TRP A 320 9.49 16.97 4.87
C TRP A 320 8.17 17.75 4.84
N SER A 321 7.50 17.92 6.00
CA SER A 321 6.31 18.78 6.16
C SER A 321 6.65 20.25 6.16
N SER A 322 7.78 20.66 6.74
CA SER A 322 8.29 22.01 6.67
C SER A 322 8.98 22.17 5.32
N GLY A 323 8.31 22.78 4.36
CA GLY A 323 8.91 23.07 3.04
C GLY A 323 10.19 23.89 3.19
N GLN A 324 11.34 23.24 3.27
CA GLN A 324 12.66 23.83 3.11
C GLN A 324 13.20 23.47 1.72
#